data_ea3006e8386c41c22a5b59c82f6cf080
#
_entry.id   ea3006e8386c41c22a5b59c82f6cf080
#
_cell.length_a   1.000
_cell.length_b   1.000
_cell.length_c   1.000
_cell.angle_alpha   90.00
_cell.angle_beta   90.00
_cell.angle_gamma   90.00
#
_symmetry.space_group_name_H-M   'P 1'
#
loop_
_entity.id
_entity.type
_entity.pdbx_description
1 polymer ?
#
loop_
_entity_poly.entity_id
_entity_poly.type
_entity_poly.pdbx_seq_one_letter_code
_entity_poly.pdbx_strand_id
1 'polypeptide(L)'
;MPYTTAQICLNGHCISSAVDMYPEEAQPFCEKCGAKTITACPKCGAPIRGVYFEKNCGFIPELDKAPAYCLQCGSPFPWTQSALDVAVALIEEDDSLSGIERKQMIETLPDVISETPKTKLAVIRLKKVLSVVSSFTADGLRQFAIEFGCELVKKQLGL
;
A
#
# COMPACT_ATOMS: atom_id res chain seq x y z
N MET A 1 0.02 -25.17 5.62
CA MET A 1 -0.63 -23.94 5.13
C MET A 1 -0.27 -23.76 3.66
N PRO A 2 -1.23 -23.44 2.78
CA PRO A 2 -0.92 -23.27 1.35
C PRO A 2 -0.24 -21.95 1.02
N TYR A 3 -0.13 -21.04 1.97
CA TYR A 3 0.56 -19.75 1.80
C TYR A 3 1.84 -19.69 2.62
N THR A 4 2.86 -19.11 2.02
CA THR A 4 4.13 -18.83 2.67
C THR A 4 4.04 -17.60 3.58
N THR A 5 5.10 -17.34 4.35
CA THR A 5 5.25 -16.12 5.14
C THR A 5 6.19 -15.17 4.42
N ALA A 6 5.74 -13.95 4.16
CA ALA A 6 6.57 -12.90 3.56
C ALA A 6 7.36 -12.14 4.63
N GLN A 7 8.55 -11.68 4.25
CA GLN A 7 9.33 -10.68 4.96
C GLN A 7 9.32 -9.37 4.18
N ILE A 8 8.88 -8.29 4.82
CA ILE A 8 8.69 -6.98 4.19
C ILE A 8 9.27 -5.91 5.11
N CYS A 9 9.93 -4.90 4.53
CA CYS A 9 10.44 -3.79 5.32
C CYS A 9 9.32 -2.80 5.69
N LEU A 10 9.56 -1.93 6.64
CA LEU A 10 8.57 -0.95 7.10
C LEU A 10 8.12 0.05 6.01
N ASN A 11 8.87 0.15 4.91
CA ASN A 11 8.51 0.96 3.73
C ASN A 11 7.85 0.15 2.60
N GLY A 12 7.57 -1.15 2.82
CA GLY A 12 6.80 -1.98 1.90
C GLY A 12 7.62 -2.72 0.83
N HIS A 13 8.96 -2.71 0.88
CA HIS A 13 9.77 -3.52 -0.02
C HIS A 13 9.73 -4.99 0.43
N CYS A 14 9.43 -5.89 -0.49
CA CYS A 14 9.49 -7.32 -0.24
C CYS A 14 10.96 -7.78 -0.18
N ILE A 15 11.34 -8.44 0.91
CA ILE A 15 12.66 -9.04 1.10
C ILE A 15 12.64 -10.49 0.68
N SER A 16 11.66 -11.25 1.16
CA SER A 16 11.42 -12.64 0.76
C SER A 16 9.93 -12.92 0.73
N SER A 17 9.50 -13.64 -0.29
CA SER A 17 8.11 -14.09 -0.43
C SER A 17 7.80 -15.33 0.41
N ALA A 18 8.83 -15.99 0.92
CA ALA A 18 8.72 -17.30 1.59
C ALA A 18 9.83 -17.50 2.63
N VAL A 19 10.00 -16.55 3.54
CA VAL A 19 11.07 -16.58 4.56
C VAL A 19 10.97 -17.78 5.50
N ASP A 20 9.79 -18.34 5.69
CA ASP A 20 9.55 -19.56 6.46
C ASP A 20 10.10 -20.81 5.76
N MET A 21 10.19 -20.79 4.43
CA MET A 21 10.79 -21.87 3.63
C MET A 21 12.28 -21.66 3.37
N TYR A 22 12.71 -20.40 3.27
CA TYR A 22 14.10 -20.01 3.01
C TYR A 22 14.59 -19.01 4.08
N PRO A 23 14.83 -19.48 5.32
CA PRO A 23 15.28 -18.61 6.42
C PRO A 23 16.61 -17.91 6.15
N GLU A 24 17.44 -18.46 5.26
CA GLU A 24 18.72 -17.87 4.83
C GLU A 24 18.56 -16.59 4.03
N GLU A 25 17.38 -16.34 3.44
CA GLU A 25 17.08 -15.09 2.75
C GLU A 25 16.70 -13.95 3.70
N ALA A 26 16.48 -14.27 4.97
CA ALA A 26 16.06 -13.28 5.96
C ALA A 26 17.10 -12.16 6.14
N GLN A 27 16.66 -10.93 6.12
CA GLN A 27 17.49 -9.76 6.33
C GLN A 27 16.89 -8.87 7.42
N PRO A 28 17.67 -8.44 8.42
CA PRO A 28 17.15 -7.56 9.49
C PRO A 28 16.80 -6.16 8.99
N PHE A 29 17.48 -5.70 7.92
CA PHE A 29 17.24 -4.39 7.31
C PHE A 29 17.15 -4.51 5.78
N CYS A 30 16.35 -3.63 5.20
CA CYS A 30 16.16 -3.57 3.75
C CYS A 30 17.39 -2.97 3.05
N GLU A 31 17.92 -3.66 2.06
CA GLU A 31 19.06 -3.18 1.25
C GLU A 31 18.71 -1.94 0.39
N LYS A 32 17.42 -1.74 0.07
CA LYS A 32 16.95 -0.61 -0.77
C LYS A 32 16.78 0.68 0.01
N CYS A 33 16.36 0.62 1.27
CA CYS A 33 16.00 1.82 2.04
C CYS A 33 16.51 1.83 3.47
N GLY A 34 17.17 0.77 3.95
CA GLY A 34 17.69 0.67 5.31
C GLY A 34 16.66 0.47 6.41
N ALA A 35 15.37 0.41 6.08
CA ALA A 35 14.33 0.22 7.07
C ALA A 35 14.35 -1.21 7.65
N LYS A 36 13.94 -1.33 8.91
CA LYS A 36 13.77 -2.62 9.58
C LYS A 36 12.74 -3.48 8.84
N THR A 37 12.93 -4.78 8.86
CA THR A 37 12.02 -5.76 8.26
C THR A 37 11.13 -6.43 9.30
N ILE A 38 9.96 -6.87 8.89
CA ILE A 38 8.99 -7.61 9.71
C ILE A 38 8.46 -8.82 8.94
N THR A 39 8.05 -9.86 9.67
CA THR A 39 7.42 -11.08 9.15
C THR A 39 6.00 -11.27 9.68
N ALA A 40 5.58 -10.43 10.62
CA ALA A 40 4.29 -10.51 11.28
C ALA A 40 3.66 -9.12 11.45
N CYS A 41 2.33 -9.11 11.52
CA CYS A 41 1.58 -7.88 11.77
C CYS A 41 1.97 -7.28 13.13
N PRO A 42 2.40 -6.01 13.19
CA PRO A 42 2.78 -5.38 14.45
C PRO A 42 1.65 -5.28 15.46
N LYS A 43 0.38 -5.32 14.99
CA LYS A 43 -0.79 -5.16 15.84
C LYS A 43 -1.30 -6.46 16.44
N CYS A 44 -1.36 -7.54 15.67
CA CYS A 44 -1.94 -8.81 16.12
C CYS A 44 -0.98 -9.99 16.11
N GLY A 45 0.24 -9.83 15.58
CA GLY A 45 1.25 -10.89 15.51
C GLY A 45 1.00 -11.95 14.44
N ALA A 46 -0.05 -11.83 13.64
CA ALA A 46 -0.31 -12.79 12.56
C ALA A 46 0.79 -12.72 11.48
N PRO A 47 1.24 -13.86 10.92
CA PRO A 47 2.22 -13.87 9.85
C PRO A 47 1.76 -13.06 8.64
N ILE A 48 2.68 -12.34 8.00
CA ILE A 48 2.40 -11.64 6.75
C ILE A 48 2.27 -12.70 5.65
N ARG A 49 1.11 -12.74 5.00
CA ARG A 49 0.87 -13.69 3.91
C ARG A 49 1.81 -13.42 2.74
N GLY A 50 2.57 -14.42 2.35
CA GLY A 50 3.39 -14.43 1.16
C GLY A 50 2.61 -14.92 -0.07
N VAL A 51 3.16 -15.89 -0.76
CA VAL A 51 2.59 -16.43 -2.00
C VAL A 51 1.93 -17.79 -1.77
N TYR A 52 1.02 -18.16 -2.65
CA TYR A 52 0.43 -19.49 -2.65
C TYR A 52 1.48 -20.51 -3.12
N PHE A 53 1.65 -21.57 -2.37
CA PHE A 53 2.61 -22.63 -2.66
C PHE A 53 1.91 -23.99 -2.76
N GLU A 54 2.07 -24.63 -3.92
CA GLU A 54 1.70 -26.02 -4.13
C GLU A 54 2.93 -26.90 -4.07
N LYS A 55 2.89 -27.94 -3.26
CA LYS A 55 4.02 -28.88 -3.03
C LYS A 55 4.61 -29.51 -4.30
N ASN A 56 3.84 -29.53 -5.39
CA ASN A 56 4.23 -30.15 -6.66
C ASN A 56 4.76 -29.14 -7.69
N CYS A 57 4.73 -27.85 -7.40
CA CYS A 57 5.36 -26.81 -8.21
C CYS A 57 6.73 -26.48 -7.61
N GLY A 58 7.81 -26.88 -8.26
CA GLY A 58 9.19 -26.60 -7.81
C GLY A 58 9.61 -25.13 -7.92
N PHE A 59 8.64 -24.21 -7.96
CA PHE A 59 8.88 -22.77 -8.13
C PHE A 59 8.02 -21.97 -7.14
N ILE A 60 8.67 -21.04 -6.43
CA ILE A 60 7.99 -20.05 -5.58
C ILE A 60 8.00 -18.71 -6.32
N PRO A 61 6.83 -18.16 -6.68
CA PRO A 61 6.78 -16.86 -7.32
C PRO A 61 7.22 -15.75 -6.36
N GLU A 62 7.69 -14.65 -6.92
CA GLU A 62 7.90 -13.43 -6.13
C GLU A 62 6.55 -12.80 -5.77
N LEU A 63 6.51 -12.11 -4.65
CA LEU A 63 5.36 -11.33 -4.24
C LEU A 63 5.35 -10.01 -5.02
N ASP A 64 4.40 -9.85 -5.92
CA ASP A 64 4.32 -8.67 -6.78
C ASP A 64 4.15 -7.37 -5.99
N LYS A 65 3.39 -7.42 -4.89
CA LYS A 65 3.09 -6.26 -4.06
C LYS A 65 2.90 -6.65 -2.60
N ALA A 66 3.45 -5.83 -1.70
CA ALA A 66 3.18 -5.98 -0.27
C ALA A 66 1.67 -5.81 0.02
N PRO A 67 1.07 -6.65 0.88
CA PRO A 67 -0.33 -6.51 1.24
C PRO A 67 -0.57 -5.17 1.96
N ALA A 68 -1.68 -4.51 1.67
CA ALA A 68 -2.00 -3.23 2.28
C ALA A 68 -2.53 -3.38 3.72
N TYR A 69 -3.30 -4.44 3.98
CA TYR A 69 -3.98 -4.67 5.26
C TYR A 69 -3.72 -6.08 5.78
N CYS A 70 -3.67 -6.20 7.10
CA CYS A 70 -3.58 -7.51 7.75
C CYS A 70 -4.88 -8.29 7.58
N LEU A 71 -4.79 -9.52 7.10
CA LEU A 71 -5.95 -10.40 6.89
C LEU A 71 -6.61 -10.85 8.20
N GLN A 72 -5.87 -10.83 9.31
CA GLN A 72 -6.38 -11.32 10.60
C GLN A 72 -7.10 -10.22 11.39
N CYS A 73 -6.55 -9.01 11.44
CA CYS A 73 -7.09 -7.91 12.25
C CYS A 73 -7.59 -6.71 11.44
N GLY A 74 -7.41 -6.71 10.11
CA GLY A 74 -7.85 -5.63 9.22
C GLY A 74 -7.08 -4.33 9.33
N SER A 75 -6.04 -4.25 10.16
CA SER A 75 -5.25 -3.03 10.31
C SER A 75 -4.36 -2.80 9.11
N PRO A 76 -4.16 -1.53 8.70
CA PRO A 76 -3.18 -1.21 7.69
C PRO A 76 -1.77 -1.58 8.18
N PHE A 77 -0.95 -2.10 7.28
CA PHE A 77 0.46 -2.30 7.57
C PHE A 77 1.21 -0.96 7.64
N PRO A 78 2.40 -0.91 8.26
CA PRO A 78 3.15 0.35 8.44
C PRO A 78 3.38 1.13 7.15
N TRP A 79 3.70 0.46 6.05
CA TRP A 79 3.89 1.09 4.73
C TRP A 79 2.60 1.72 4.18
N THR A 80 1.47 1.09 4.40
CA THR A 80 0.15 1.62 4.00
C THR A 80 -0.21 2.84 4.84
N GLN A 81 -0.01 2.77 6.15
CA GLN A 81 -0.27 3.91 7.03
C GLN A 81 0.62 5.09 6.70
N SER A 82 1.93 4.87 6.49
CA SER A 82 2.87 5.92 6.11
C SER A 82 2.49 6.58 4.78
N ALA A 83 2.05 5.79 3.80
CA ALA A 83 1.60 6.33 2.51
C ALA A 83 0.34 7.20 2.65
N LEU A 84 -0.61 6.77 3.47
CA LEU A 84 -1.81 7.56 3.79
C LEU A 84 -1.44 8.87 4.48
N ASP A 85 -0.55 8.82 5.46
CA ASP A 85 -0.10 10.01 6.21
C ASP A 85 0.58 11.03 5.28
N VAL A 86 1.41 10.58 4.36
CA VAL A 86 2.05 11.46 3.35
C VAL A 86 1.01 12.05 2.40
N ALA A 87 0.06 11.26 1.93
CA ALA A 87 -1.01 11.76 1.06
C ALA A 87 -1.88 12.81 1.77
N VAL A 88 -2.18 12.60 3.05
CA VAL A 88 -2.88 13.59 3.88
C VAL A 88 -2.06 14.88 3.98
N ALA A 89 -0.77 14.79 4.30
CA ALA A 89 0.10 15.96 4.41
C ALA A 89 0.18 16.76 3.11
N LEU A 90 0.30 16.10 1.95
CA LEU A 90 0.29 16.75 0.64
C LEU A 90 -1.00 17.56 0.39
N ILE A 91 -2.14 17.00 0.79
CA ILE A 91 -3.45 17.65 0.64
C ILE A 91 -3.58 18.83 1.62
N GLU A 92 -3.13 18.67 2.85
CA GLU A 92 -3.21 19.71 3.88
C GLU A 92 -2.33 20.93 3.58
N GLU A 93 -1.16 20.71 2.98
CA GLU A 93 -0.21 21.77 2.64
C GLU A 93 -0.53 22.49 1.32
N ASP A 94 -1.46 21.98 0.51
CA ASP A 94 -1.83 22.62 -0.76
C ASP A 94 -2.88 23.71 -0.55
N ASP A 95 -2.51 24.96 -0.83
CA ASP A 95 -3.36 26.13 -0.66
C ASP A 95 -4.45 26.27 -1.73
N SER A 96 -4.38 25.47 -2.80
CA SER A 96 -5.36 25.50 -3.91
C SER A 96 -6.71 24.89 -3.53
N LEU A 97 -6.77 24.13 -2.42
CA LEU A 97 -7.97 23.46 -1.95
C LEU A 97 -8.64 24.25 -0.81
N SER A 98 -9.99 24.33 -0.86
CA SER A 98 -10.76 24.80 0.28
C SER A 98 -10.72 23.80 1.44
N GLY A 99 -11.07 24.24 2.66
CA GLY A 99 -11.14 23.36 3.82
C GLY A 99 -12.10 22.18 3.64
N ILE A 100 -13.22 22.41 2.93
CA ILE A 100 -14.20 21.36 2.61
C ILE A 100 -13.61 20.34 1.63
N GLU A 101 -12.95 20.80 0.59
CA GLU A 101 -12.33 19.92 -0.42
C GLU A 101 -11.20 19.08 0.18
N ARG A 102 -10.35 19.67 1.04
CA ARG A 102 -9.32 18.96 1.81
C ARG A 102 -9.92 17.83 2.63
N LYS A 103 -10.91 18.15 3.44
CA LYS A 103 -11.59 17.17 4.32
C LYS A 103 -12.20 16.03 3.51
N GLN A 104 -12.92 16.34 2.44
CA GLN A 104 -13.54 15.34 1.58
C GLN A 104 -12.50 14.43 0.93
N MET A 105 -11.37 14.97 0.47
CA MET A 105 -10.33 14.17 -0.15
C MET A 105 -9.62 13.28 0.87
N ILE A 106 -9.29 13.80 2.04
CA ILE A 106 -8.66 13.01 3.13
C ILE A 106 -9.55 11.82 3.53
N GLU A 107 -10.85 12.06 3.71
CA GLU A 107 -11.82 10.99 4.01
C GLU A 107 -11.96 9.95 2.87
N THR A 108 -11.59 10.34 1.66
CA THR A 108 -11.68 9.50 0.45
C THR A 108 -10.45 8.60 0.25
N LEU A 109 -9.28 8.97 0.79
CA LEU A 109 -8.02 8.24 0.55
C LEU A 109 -8.09 6.72 0.83
N PRO A 110 -8.73 6.23 1.88
CA PRO A 110 -8.88 4.78 2.09
C PRO A 110 -9.60 4.06 0.94
N ASP A 111 -10.58 4.71 0.31
CA ASP A 111 -11.32 4.16 -0.82
C ASP A 111 -10.54 4.19 -2.15
N VAL A 112 -9.39 4.87 -2.17
CA VAL A 112 -8.41 4.81 -3.28
C VAL A 112 -7.56 3.54 -3.18
N ILE A 113 -7.19 3.15 -1.98
CA ILE A 113 -6.36 1.95 -1.71
C ILE A 113 -7.19 0.67 -1.86
N SER A 114 -8.41 0.68 -1.36
CA SER A 114 -9.29 -0.48 -1.26
C SER A 114 -10.45 -0.39 -2.23
N GLU A 115 -10.78 -1.50 -2.88
CA GLU A 115 -11.98 -1.57 -3.69
C GLU A 115 -13.22 -1.68 -2.79
N THR A 116 -14.01 -0.62 -2.75
CA THR A 116 -15.23 -0.49 -1.97
C THR A 116 -16.38 0.02 -2.84
N PRO A 117 -17.64 -0.01 -2.35
CA PRO A 117 -18.74 0.66 -3.07
C PRO A 117 -18.51 2.16 -3.32
N LYS A 118 -17.61 2.78 -2.55
CA LYS A 118 -17.26 4.21 -2.68
C LYS A 118 -16.09 4.49 -3.63
N THR A 119 -15.41 3.46 -4.15
CA THR A 119 -14.21 3.64 -4.99
C THR A 119 -14.48 4.47 -6.24
N LYS A 120 -15.64 4.31 -6.89
CA LYS A 120 -16.02 5.16 -8.05
C LYS A 120 -16.13 6.64 -7.68
N LEU A 121 -16.71 6.94 -6.52
CA LEU A 121 -16.76 8.29 -6.00
C LEU A 121 -15.36 8.81 -5.65
N ALA A 122 -14.51 7.96 -5.08
CA ALA A 122 -13.11 8.27 -4.80
C ALA A 122 -12.35 8.67 -6.07
N VAL A 123 -12.54 7.95 -7.18
CA VAL A 123 -11.95 8.29 -8.48
C VAL A 123 -12.38 9.67 -8.97
N ILE A 124 -13.68 9.98 -8.89
CA ILE A 124 -14.22 11.28 -9.31
C ILE A 124 -13.61 12.42 -8.47
N ARG A 125 -13.57 12.25 -7.16
CA ARG A 125 -12.97 13.22 -6.24
C ARG A 125 -11.48 13.41 -6.48
N LEU A 126 -10.74 12.32 -6.66
CA LEU A 126 -9.31 12.36 -6.95
C LEU A 126 -9.02 13.07 -8.28
N LYS A 127 -9.75 12.75 -9.35
CA LYS A 127 -9.63 13.46 -10.64
C LYS A 127 -9.86 14.97 -10.50
N LYS A 128 -10.89 15.36 -9.75
CA LYS A 128 -11.19 16.77 -9.49
C LYS A 128 -10.07 17.47 -8.72
N VAL A 129 -9.55 16.84 -7.67
CA VAL A 129 -8.44 17.36 -6.88
C VAL A 129 -7.17 17.49 -7.73
N LEU A 130 -6.82 16.46 -8.53
CA LEU A 130 -5.66 16.50 -9.42
C LEU A 130 -5.68 17.64 -10.44
N SER A 131 -6.88 18.13 -10.81
CA SER A 131 -7.02 19.25 -11.74
C SER A 131 -6.86 20.64 -11.09
N VAL A 132 -6.93 20.72 -9.78
CA VAL A 132 -6.93 21.98 -9.01
C VAL A 132 -5.63 22.23 -8.26
N VAL A 133 -5.04 21.15 -7.69
CA VAL A 133 -3.82 21.25 -6.88
C VAL A 133 -2.58 21.63 -7.67
N SER A 134 -1.53 22.08 -6.99
CA SER A 134 -0.22 22.32 -7.60
C SER A 134 0.32 21.08 -8.29
N SER A 135 1.21 21.26 -9.28
CA SER A 135 1.84 20.15 -9.99
C SER A 135 2.58 19.20 -9.05
N PHE A 136 3.24 19.73 -8.03
CA PHE A 136 3.94 18.94 -7.03
C PHE A 136 2.99 18.02 -6.25
N THR A 137 1.87 18.56 -5.75
CA THR A 137 0.84 17.77 -5.05
C THR A 137 0.19 16.76 -5.98
N ALA A 138 -0.13 17.16 -7.21
CA ALA A 138 -0.72 16.26 -8.21
C ALA A 138 0.19 15.07 -8.50
N ASP A 139 1.49 15.28 -8.67
CA ASP A 139 2.46 14.22 -8.92
C ASP A 139 2.59 13.28 -7.72
N GLY A 140 2.61 13.82 -6.50
CA GLY A 140 2.62 13.02 -5.28
C GLY A 140 1.38 12.14 -5.11
N LEU A 141 0.19 12.68 -5.40
CA LEU A 141 -1.07 11.93 -5.35
C LEU A 141 -1.17 10.88 -6.48
N ARG A 142 -0.67 11.16 -7.68
CA ARG A 142 -0.58 10.17 -8.75
C ARG A 142 0.36 9.03 -8.36
N GLN A 143 1.52 9.34 -7.81
CA GLN A 143 2.47 8.32 -7.33
C GLN A 143 1.84 7.46 -6.24
N PHE A 144 1.14 8.06 -5.30
CA PHE A 144 0.37 7.33 -4.28
C PHE A 144 -0.65 6.37 -4.92
N ALA A 145 -1.41 6.81 -5.92
CA ALA A 145 -2.37 5.98 -6.63
C ALA A 145 -1.70 4.85 -7.42
N ILE A 146 -0.53 5.08 -8.01
CA ILE A 146 0.25 4.05 -8.71
C ILE A 146 0.72 2.96 -7.75
N GLU A 147 1.27 3.35 -6.60
CA GLU A 147 1.89 2.42 -5.65
C GLU A 147 0.85 1.70 -4.76
N PHE A 148 -0.16 2.41 -4.31
CA PHE A 148 -1.12 1.94 -3.31
C PHE A 148 -2.57 1.84 -3.81
N GLY A 149 -2.91 2.47 -4.92
CA GLY A 149 -4.27 2.43 -5.47
C GLY A 149 -4.71 1.02 -5.84
N CYS A 150 -5.99 0.72 -5.64
CA CYS A 150 -6.57 -0.53 -6.13
C CYS A 150 -6.66 -0.52 -7.66
N GLU A 151 -6.81 -1.70 -8.25
CA GLU A 151 -6.81 -1.86 -9.72
C GLU A 151 -7.90 -1.02 -10.41
N LEU A 152 -9.06 -0.88 -9.79
CA LEU A 152 -10.14 -0.05 -10.32
C LEU A 152 -9.73 1.43 -10.44
N VAL A 153 -9.05 1.96 -9.41
CA VAL A 153 -8.55 3.35 -9.42
C VAL A 153 -7.50 3.54 -10.50
N LYS A 154 -6.52 2.65 -10.60
CA LYS A 154 -5.47 2.71 -11.62
C LYS A 154 -6.07 2.69 -13.02
N LYS A 155 -6.98 1.77 -13.30
CA LYS A 155 -7.67 1.65 -14.59
C LYS A 155 -8.45 2.91 -14.96
N GLN A 156 -9.18 3.49 -14.00
CA GLN A 156 -9.98 4.69 -14.22
C GLN A 156 -9.16 5.98 -14.37
N LEU A 157 -7.97 6.01 -13.79
CA LEU A 157 -7.02 7.12 -13.94
C LEU A 157 -6.08 6.98 -15.15
N GLY A 158 -6.07 5.83 -15.81
CA GLY A 158 -5.14 5.56 -16.91
C GLY A 158 -3.69 5.37 -16.48
N LEU A 159 -3.49 4.84 -15.28
CA LEU A 159 -2.17 4.58 -14.68
C LEU A 159 -1.71 3.14 -14.86
#